data_ddefb89f2b467bec19cf2fc2b965d98f
#
_entry.id   ddefb89f2b467bec19cf2fc2b965d98f
#
_cell.length_a   1.000
_cell.length_b   1.000
_cell.length_c   1.000
_cell.angle_alpha   90.00
_cell.angle_beta   90.00
_cell.angle_gamma   90.00
#
_symmetry.space_group_name_H-M   'P 1'
#
loop_
_entity.id
_entity.type
_entity.pdbx_description
1 polymer ?
#
loop_
_entity_poly.entity_id
_entity_poly.type
_entity_poly.pdbx_seq_one_letter_code
_entity_poly.pdbx_strand_id
1 'polypeptide(L)'
;HQITYLEGYLWDAPLAQESMVKAASLAKASNRQVALTLSDSFCVERHRESFKDLIGDYVDLLFSNEDEILSLCQQDETESALQIVRSFCDIVVVTRGAKGSLIATGTETLKIDAVPVNDVIDTTGAGDLFAAGFLFGFTHGYDINESGKIGSTMAAEVISHVGARP
;
A
#
# COMPACT_ATOMS: atom_id res chain seq x y z
N HIS A 1 -14.83 7.06 -8.99
CA HIS A 1 -13.68 6.21 -9.36
C HIS A 1 -13.92 4.79 -8.86
N GLN A 2 -13.59 3.80 -9.67
CA GLN A 2 -13.60 2.41 -9.25
C GLN A 2 -12.15 1.92 -9.26
N ILE A 3 -11.76 1.27 -8.17
CA ILE A 3 -10.42 0.76 -7.95
C ILE A 3 -10.49 -0.76 -7.80
N THR A 4 -9.60 -1.47 -8.49
CA THR A 4 -9.36 -2.89 -8.25
C THR A 4 -8.23 -3.01 -7.24
N TYR A 5 -8.50 -3.60 -6.08
CA TYR A 5 -7.53 -3.79 -5.00
C TYR A 5 -7.01 -5.23 -5.01
N LEU A 6 -5.69 -5.38 -5.00
CA LEU A 6 -4.99 -6.66 -5.09
C LEU A 6 -4.15 -6.90 -3.82
N GLU A 7 -4.16 -8.14 -3.36
CA GLU A 7 -3.44 -8.59 -2.16
C GLU A 7 -2.16 -9.34 -2.55
N GLY A 8 -1.00 -8.79 -2.20
CA GLY A 8 0.31 -9.30 -2.62
C GLY A 8 0.63 -10.71 -2.10
N TYR A 9 0.15 -11.09 -0.92
CA TYR A 9 0.39 -12.44 -0.39
C TYR A 9 -0.16 -13.57 -1.27
N LEU A 10 -1.14 -13.27 -2.12
CA LEU A 10 -1.68 -14.24 -3.10
C LEU A 10 -0.68 -14.56 -4.21
N TRP A 11 0.36 -13.76 -4.37
CA TRP A 11 1.35 -13.89 -5.43
C TRP A 11 2.19 -15.18 -5.36
N ASP A 12 2.20 -15.87 -4.22
CA ASP A 12 2.87 -17.17 -4.08
C ASP A 12 2.23 -18.28 -4.92
N ALA A 13 0.94 -18.19 -5.23
CA ALA A 13 0.22 -19.22 -5.99
C ALA A 13 0.19 -18.87 -7.49
N PRO A 14 0.72 -19.73 -8.41
CA PRO A 14 0.78 -19.42 -9.84
C PRO A 14 -0.57 -19.08 -10.47
N LEU A 15 -1.64 -19.79 -10.11
CA LEU A 15 -3.00 -19.49 -10.61
C LEU A 15 -3.52 -18.14 -10.09
N ALA A 16 -3.11 -17.72 -8.89
CA ALA A 16 -3.46 -16.42 -8.36
C ALA A 16 -2.71 -15.31 -9.10
N GLN A 17 -1.43 -15.51 -9.45
CA GLN A 17 -0.67 -14.57 -10.28
C GLN A 17 -1.39 -14.30 -11.61
N GLU A 18 -1.78 -15.35 -12.33
CA GLU A 18 -2.53 -15.23 -13.58
C GLU A 18 -3.85 -14.47 -13.40
N SER A 19 -4.57 -14.78 -12.31
CA SER A 19 -5.84 -14.12 -12.00
C SER A 19 -5.67 -12.65 -11.65
N MET A 20 -4.63 -12.30 -10.89
CA MET A 20 -4.31 -10.91 -10.52
C MET A 20 -3.90 -10.09 -11.75
N VAL A 21 -3.02 -10.63 -12.61
CA VAL A 21 -2.64 -9.97 -13.87
C VAL A 21 -3.86 -9.76 -14.75
N LYS A 22 -4.74 -10.76 -14.88
CA LYS A 22 -5.98 -10.63 -15.63
C LYS A 22 -6.91 -9.56 -15.06
N ALA A 23 -7.09 -9.53 -13.72
CA ALA A 23 -7.91 -8.52 -13.07
C ALA A 23 -7.34 -7.11 -13.29
N ALA A 24 -6.03 -6.93 -13.13
CA ALA A 24 -5.34 -5.67 -13.37
C ALA A 24 -5.49 -5.20 -14.83
N SER A 25 -5.26 -6.09 -15.79
CA SER A 25 -5.37 -5.76 -17.22
C SER A 25 -6.81 -5.35 -17.61
N LEU A 26 -7.83 -6.04 -17.08
CA LEU A 26 -9.23 -5.70 -17.31
C LEU A 26 -9.60 -4.35 -16.67
N ALA A 27 -9.07 -4.05 -15.49
CA ALA A 27 -9.26 -2.75 -14.85
C ALA A 27 -8.67 -1.62 -15.72
N LYS A 28 -7.43 -1.78 -16.17
CA LYS A 28 -6.78 -0.79 -17.06
C LYS A 28 -7.51 -0.64 -18.39
N ALA A 29 -7.94 -1.73 -19.02
CA ALA A 29 -8.73 -1.69 -20.25
C ALA A 29 -10.08 -0.97 -20.07
N SER A 30 -10.58 -0.90 -18.85
CA SER A 30 -11.81 -0.18 -18.48
C SER A 30 -11.56 1.22 -17.92
N ASN A 31 -10.36 1.77 -18.05
CA ASN A 31 -9.93 3.06 -17.50
C ASN A 31 -10.15 3.15 -15.97
N ARG A 32 -9.92 2.04 -15.26
CA ARG A 32 -9.99 1.96 -13.80
C ARG A 32 -8.60 1.86 -13.21
N GLN A 33 -8.46 2.31 -11.98
CA GLN A 33 -7.20 2.25 -11.27
C GLN A 33 -7.00 0.89 -10.59
N VAL A 34 -5.75 0.53 -10.42
CA VAL A 34 -5.31 -0.67 -9.71
C VAL A 34 -4.51 -0.27 -8.50
N ALA A 35 -4.92 -0.77 -7.33
CA ALA A 35 -4.18 -0.66 -6.09
C ALA A 35 -3.65 -2.04 -5.70
N LEU A 36 -2.43 -2.08 -5.20
CA LEU A 36 -1.77 -3.29 -4.69
C LEU A 36 -1.25 -3.05 -3.29
N THR A 37 -1.48 -3.97 -2.36
CA THR A 37 -0.69 -4.06 -1.12
C THR A 37 0.35 -5.17 -1.26
N LEU A 38 1.59 -4.92 -0.81
CA LEU A 38 2.64 -5.94 -0.83
C LEU A 38 2.38 -7.06 0.18
N SER A 39 1.73 -6.74 1.29
CA SER A 39 1.20 -7.63 2.34
C SER A 39 2.23 -8.45 3.12
N ASP A 40 3.33 -8.89 2.52
CA ASP A 40 4.30 -9.80 3.13
C ASP A 40 5.70 -9.64 2.52
N SER A 41 6.66 -9.26 3.34
CA SER A 41 8.06 -9.06 2.91
C SER A 41 8.73 -10.34 2.40
N PHE A 42 8.36 -11.52 2.94
CA PHE A 42 8.90 -12.80 2.48
C PHE A 42 8.37 -13.18 1.10
N CYS A 43 7.09 -12.90 0.82
CA CYS A 43 6.52 -13.07 -0.51
C CYS A 43 7.21 -12.13 -1.52
N VAL A 44 7.43 -10.89 -1.13
CA VAL A 44 8.17 -9.90 -1.94
C VAL A 44 9.59 -10.40 -2.24
N GLU A 45 10.30 -10.91 -1.25
CA GLU A 45 11.67 -11.44 -1.44
C GLU A 45 11.71 -12.58 -2.46
N ARG A 46 10.76 -13.51 -2.38
CA ARG A 46 10.67 -14.65 -3.31
C ARG A 46 10.34 -14.26 -4.75
N HIS A 47 9.57 -13.18 -4.94
CA HIS A 47 8.98 -12.79 -6.23
C HIS A 47 9.30 -11.36 -6.65
N ARG A 48 10.44 -10.82 -6.21
CA ARG A 48 10.80 -9.40 -6.35
C ARG A 48 10.63 -8.86 -7.77
N GLU A 49 11.22 -9.52 -8.76
CA GLU A 49 11.18 -9.03 -10.13
C GLU A 49 9.76 -9.09 -10.72
N SER A 50 9.02 -10.16 -10.46
CA SER A 50 7.65 -10.25 -10.95
C SER A 50 6.69 -9.27 -10.27
N PHE A 51 6.95 -8.89 -9.00
CA PHE A 51 6.23 -7.77 -8.36
C PHE A 51 6.56 -6.43 -9.02
N LYS A 52 7.83 -6.17 -9.35
CA LYS A 52 8.20 -4.94 -10.06
C LYS A 52 7.54 -4.85 -11.43
N ASP A 53 7.49 -5.96 -12.16
CA ASP A 53 6.79 -6.03 -13.45
C ASP A 53 5.29 -5.76 -13.28
N LEU A 54 4.62 -6.41 -12.33
CA LEU A 54 3.21 -6.17 -12.03
C LEU A 54 2.94 -4.70 -11.69
N ILE A 55 3.79 -4.12 -10.83
CA ILE A 55 3.63 -2.73 -10.39
C ILE A 55 3.83 -1.78 -11.59
N GLY A 56 4.90 -1.94 -12.34
CA GLY A 56 5.21 -1.07 -13.47
C GLY A 56 4.19 -1.15 -14.62
N ASP A 57 3.61 -2.33 -14.84
CA ASP A 57 2.67 -2.54 -15.94
C ASP A 57 1.23 -2.11 -15.60
N TYR A 58 0.81 -2.25 -14.33
CA TYR A 58 -0.61 -2.15 -13.99
C TYR A 58 -0.97 -1.29 -12.78
N VAL A 59 -0.06 -1.14 -11.80
CA VAL A 59 -0.43 -0.57 -10.49
C VAL A 59 -0.31 0.94 -10.47
N ASP A 60 -1.37 1.62 -10.11
CA ASP A 60 -1.42 3.08 -9.93
C ASP A 60 -1.13 3.49 -8.47
N LEU A 61 -1.58 2.66 -7.50
CA LEU A 61 -1.40 2.90 -6.07
C LEU A 61 -0.76 1.68 -5.39
N LEU A 62 0.40 1.87 -4.78
CA LEU A 62 1.09 0.82 -4.02
C LEU A 62 1.01 1.11 -2.53
N PHE A 63 0.56 0.14 -1.75
CA PHE A 63 0.60 0.14 -0.28
C PHE A 63 1.66 -0.83 0.22
N SER A 64 2.41 -0.42 1.20
CA SER A 64 3.51 -1.20 1.77
C SER A 64 3.83 -0.73 3.19
N ASN A 65 4.49 -1.56 3.99
CA ASN A 65 5.23 -1.09 5.16
C ASN A 65 6.72 -0.88 4.82
N GLU A 66 7.52 -0.45 5.81
CA GLU A 66 8.96 -0.22 5.59
C GLU A 66 9.67 -1.51 5.14
N ASP A 67 9.45 -2.63 5.82
CA ASP A 67 10.16 -3.88 5.53
C ASP A 67 9.85 -4.41 4.12
N GLU A 68 8.61 -4.29 3.69
CA GLU A 68 8.17 -4.72 2.36
C GLU A 68 8.80 -3.86 1.25
N ILE A 69 8.78 -2.53 1.39
CA ILE A 69 9.35 -1.65 0.34
C ILE A 69 10.87 -1.76 0.27
N LEU A 70 11.54 -1.90 1.41
CA LEU A 70 12.99 -2.12 1.47
C LEU A 70 13.36 -3.46 0.82
N SER A 71 12.58 -4.52 1.08
CA SER A 71 12.75 -5.82 0.43
C SER A 71 12.55 -5.75 -1.08
N LEU A 72 11.49 -5.06 -1.54
CA LEU A 72 11.20 -4.89 -2.98
C LEU A 72 12.34 -4.20 -3.71
N CYS A 73 12.89 -3.13 -3.12
CA CYS A 73 13.90 -2.29 -3.75
C CYS A 73 15.34 -2.69 -3.40
N GLN A 74 15.54 -3.62 -2.46
CA GLN A 74 16.85 -3.99 -1.93
C GLN A 74 17.64 -2.76 -1.44
N GLN A 75 16.98 -1.93 -0.64
CA GLN A 75 17.54 -0.72 -0.05
C GLN A 75 17.51 -0.82 1.47
N ASP A 76 18.38 -0.05 2.12
CA ASP A 76 18.46 0.04 3.58
C ASP A 76 17.69 1.24 4.14
N GLU A 77 17.26 2.16 3.27
CA GLU A 77 16.54 3.37 3.65
C GLU A 77 15.27 3.57 2.84
N THR A 78 14.18 3.95 3.52
CA THR A 78 12.84 4.11 2.93
C THR A 78 12.81 5.18 1.85
N GLU A 79 13.52 6.29 2.06
CA GLU A 79 13.59 7.38 1.08
C GLU A 79 14.23 6.93 -0.23
N SER A 80 15.30 6.12 -0.16
CA SER A 80 15.94 5.54 -1.34
C SER A 80 15.00 4.58 -2.09
N ALA A 81 14.28 3.73 -1.35
CA ALA A 81 13.28 2.83 -1.92
C ALA A 81 12.15 3.60 -2.62
N LEU A 82 11.63 4.66 -1.98
CA LEU A 82 10.60 5.52 -2.56
C LEU A 82 11.05 6.18 -3.87
N GLN A 83 12.31 6.64 -3.96
CA GLN A 83 12.85 7.22 -5.20
C GLN A 83 12.84 6.21 -6.36
N ILE A 84 13.10 4.94 -6.06
CA ILE A 84 13.06 3.88 -7.06
C ILE A 84 11.61 3.63 -7.51
N VAL A 85 10.70 3.36 -6.58
CA VAL A 85 9.34 2.92 -6.90
C VAL A 85 8.51 4.02 -7.58
N ARG A 86 8.68 5.28 -7.17
CA ARG A 86 7.97 6.42 -7.78
C ARG A 86 8.31 6.64 -9.26
N SER A 87 9.37 6.00 -9.77
CA SER A 87 9.70 6.06 -11.20
C SER A 87 8.80 5.17 -12.06
N PHE A 88 8.08 4.22 -11.45
CA PHE A 88 7.19 3.28 -12.15
C PHE A 88 5.83 3.04 -11.48
N CYS A 89 5.49 3.80 -10.42
CA CYS A 89 4.18 3.78 -9.76
C CYS A 89 3.78 5.21 -9.39
N ASP A 90 2.54 5.61 -9.68
CA ASP A 90 2.09 6.99 -9.52
C ASP A 90 1.98 7.42 -8.06
N ILE A 91 1.45 6.57 -7.19
CA ILE A 91 1.26 6.83 -5.76
C ILE A 91 1.81 5.66 -4.95
N VAL A 92 2.75 5.94 -4.07
CA VAL A 92 3.36 4.94 -3.18
C VAL A 92 3.14 5.36 -1.73
N VAL A 93 2.47 4.51 -0.97
CA VAL A 93 2.17 4.72 0.45
C VAL A 93 2.98 3.73 1.28
N VAL A 94 3.83 4.24 2.17
CA VAL A 94 4.64 3.43 3.08
C VAL A 94 4.25 3.73 4.52
N THR A 95 3.65 2.77 5.20
CA THR A 95 3.33 2.85 6.63
C THR A 95 4.57 2.51 7.47
N ARG A 96 4.76 3.24 8.59
CA ARG A 96 5.95 3.15 9.44
C ARG A 96 5.61 3.05 10.93
N GLY A 97 4.48 2.43 11.24
CA GLY A 97 4.00 2.29 12.61
C GLY A 97 3.85 3.64 13.32
N ALA A 98 4.44 3.77 14.49
CA ALA A 98 4.38 5.00 15.29
C ALA A 98 5.01 6.24 14.61
N LYS A 99 5.83 6.05 13.58
CA LYS A 99 6.41 7.15 12.78
C LYS A 99 5.45 7.72 11.73
N GLY A 100 4.22 7.18 11.64
CA GLY A 100 3.24 7.59 10.65
C GLY A 100 3.43 6.94 9.29
N SER A 101 3.26 7.69 8.22
CA SER A 101 3.44 7.19 6.85
C SER A 101 4.12 8.21 5.95
N LEU A 102 4.72 7.71 4.87
CA LEU A 102 5.19 8.51 3.74
C LEU A 102 4.33 8.20 2.52
N ILE A 103 3.94 9.24 1.81
CA ILE A 103 3.18 9.11 0.57
C ILE A 103 3.97 9.83 -0.53
N ALA A 104 4.54 9.07 -1.44
CA ALA A 104 5.26 9.59 -2.58
C ALA A 104 4.35 9.64 -3.80
N THR A 105 4.35 10.78 -4.48
CA THR A 105 3.77 10.96 -5.81
C THR A 105 4.89 11.23 -6.81
N GLY A 106 4.58 11.45 -8.09
CA GLY A 106 5.59 11.78 -9.09
C GLY A 106 6.43 13.02 -8.76
N THR A 107 5.91 13.96 -7.99
CA THR A 107 6.51 15.29 -7.74
C THR A 107 6.97 15.51 -6.31
N GLU A 108 6.32 14.91 -5.33
CA GLU A 108 6.56 15.19 -3.92
C GLU A 108 6.46 13.95 -3.03
N THR A 109 6.96 14.08 -1.80
CA THR A 109 6.77 13.09 -0.74
C THR A 109 6.14 13.80 0.46
N LEU A 110 4.95 13.36 0.84
CA LEU A 110 4.22 13.85 2.00
C LEU A 110 4.50 12.95 3.20
N LYS A 111 4.70 13.57 4.35
CA LYS A 111 4.77 12.87 5.64
C LYS A 111 3.45 13.06 6.37
N ILE A 112 2.82 11.95 6.76
CA ILE A 112 1.60 11.94 7.57
C ILE A 112 1.95 11.40 8.94
N ASP A 113 1.67 12.16 9.98
CA ASP A 113 1.92 11.72 11.34
C ASP A 113 0.94 10.61 11.75
N ALA A 114 1.42 9.70 12.60
CA ALA A 114 0.55 8.70 13.20
C ALA A 114 -0.44 9.36 14.16
N VAL A 115 -1.66 8.85 14.21
CA VAL A 115 -2.62 9.25 15.25
C VAL A 115 -2.18 8.61 16.57
N PRO A 116 -2.00 9.39 17.65
CA PRO A 116 -1.62 8.86 18.94
C PRO A 116 -2.65 7.86 19.48
N VAL A 117 -2.17 6.74 20.01
CA VAL A 117 -2.99 5.71 20.65
C VAL A 117 -2.47 5.51 22.06
N ASN A 118 -3.37 5.44 23.08
CA ASN A 118 -2.97 5.25 24.45
C ASN A 118 -2.36 3.88 24.69
N ASP A 119 -3.02 2.83 24.18
CA ASP A 119 -2.58 1.44 24.32
C ASP A 119 -2.70 0.75 22.95
N VAL A 120 -1.60 0.19 22.48
CA VAL A 120 -1.59 -0.69 21.31
C VAL A 120 -1.86 -2.11 21.80
N ILE A 121 -3.02 -2.64 21.43
CA ILE A 121 -3.48 -3.98 21.86
C ILE A 121 -3.08 -5.04 20.83
N ASP A 122 -3.37 -4.77 19.57
CA ASP A 122 -3.10 -5.71 18.46
C ASP A 122 -2.85 -4.91 17.18
N THR A 123 -1.76 -5.18 16.48
CA THR A 123 -1.43 -4.50 15.21
C THR A 123 -1.99 -5.20 13.99
N THR A 124 -2.70 -6.32 14.16
CA THR A 124 -3.32 -7.08 13.07
C THR A 124 -4.30 -6.20 12.29
N GLY A 125 -4.14 -6.14 10.99
CA GLY A 125 -5.02 -5.37 10.10
C GLY A 125 -4.74 -3.87 10.04
N ALA A 126 -3.72 -3.36 10.74
CA ALA A 126 -3.39 -1.92 10.69
C ALA A 126 -3.12 -1.42 9.27
N GLY A 127 -2.37 -2.19 8.49
CA GLY A 127 -2.10 -1.87 7.07
C GLY A 127 -3.36 -1.91 6.21
N ASP A 128 -4.22 -2.89 6.43
CA ASP A 128 -5.47 -3.04 5.68
C ASP A 128 -6.43 -1.90 5.97
N LEU A 129 -6.58 -1.53 7.24
CA LEU A 129 -7.44 -0.40 7.63
C LEU A 129 -6.85 0.94 7.19
N PHE A 130 -5.52 1.09 7.19
CA PHE A 130 -4.89 2.26 6.58
C PHE A 130 -5.24 2.36 5.10
N ALA A 131 -5.04 1.29 4.33
CA ALA A 131 -5.36 1.25 2.91
C ALA A 131 -6.86 1.51 2.66
N ALA A 132 -7.75 0.92 3.45
CA ALA A 132 -9.20 1.15 3.36
C ALA A 132 -9.56 2.62 3.59
N GLY A 133 -9.02 3.24 4.65
CA GLY A 133 -9.26 4.67 4.94
C GLY A 133 -8.69 5.59 3.86
N PHE A 134 -7.48 5.30 3.39
CA PHE A 134 -6.86 6.06 2.29
C PHE A 134 -7.71 5.98 1.03
N LEU A 135 -8.10 4.77 0.61
CA LEU A 135 -8.90 4.54 -0.59
C LEU A 135 -10.30 5.15 -0.47
N PHE A 136 -10.88 5.14 0.73
CA PHE A 136 -12.13 5.87 0.98
C PHE A 136 -11.96 7.36 0.67
N GLY A 137 -10.98 8.02 1.27
CA GLY A 137 -10.70 9.43 1.02
C GLY A 137 -10.44 9.71 -0.47
N PHE A 138 -9.53 8.96 -1.05
CA PHE A 138 -9.10 9.11 -2.44
C PHE A 138 -10.28 8.95 -3.43
N THR A 139 -11.16 7.97 -3.23
CA THR A 139 -12.31 7.75 -4.11
C THR A 139 -13.44 8.75 -3.91
N HIS A 140 -13.49 9.43 -2.77
CA HIS A 140 -14.46 10.49 -2.48
C HIS A 140 -13.96 11.89 -2.85
N GLY A 141 -12.77 11.99 -3.45
CA GLY A 141 -12.26 13.25 -3.98
C GLY A 141 -11.48 14.09 -2.96
N TYR A 142 -11.13 13.53 -1.81
CA TYR A 142 -10.18 14.16 -0.88
C TYR A 142 -8.78 14.18 -1.49
N ASP A 143 -7.97 15.14 -1.11
CA ASP A 143 -6.58 15.19 -1.54
C ASP A 143 -5.75 14.06 -0.89
N ILE A 144 -4.51 13.89 -1.37
CA ILE A 144 -3.61 12.82 -0.91
C ILE A 144 -3.28 12.95 0.60
N ASN A 145 -3.12 14.18 1.09
CA ASN A 145 -2.82 14.45 2.50
C ASN A 145 -4.03 14.06 3.39
N GLU A 146 -5.22 14.51 3.01
CA GLU A 146 -6.47 14.18 3.71
C GLU A 146 -6.73 12.68 3.69
N SER A 147 -6.56 12.04 2.54
CA SER A 147 -6.68 10.57 2.40
C SER A 147 -5.71 9.83 3.32
N GLY A 148 -4.46 10.31 3.42
CA GLY A 148 -3.45 9.78 4.33
C GLY A 148 -3.86 9.91 5.82
N LYS A 149 -4.44 11.05 6.21
CA LYS A 149 -4.94 11.27 7.57
C LYS A 149 -6.13 10.35 7.91
N ILE A 150 -7.03 10.12 6.97
CA ILE A 150 -8.14 9.16 7.13
C ILE A 150 -7.57 7.76 7.31
N GLY A 151 -6.58 7.35 6.51
CA GLY A 151 -5.88 6.07 6.66
C GLY A 151 -5.24 5.91 8.04
N SER A 152 -4.52 6.94 8.51
CA SER A 152 -3.90 6.95 9.86
C SER A 152 -4.93 6.82 10.98
N THR A 153 -6.08 7.47 10.85
CA THR A 153 -7.17 7.37 11.83
C THR A 153 -7.75 5.97 11.89
N MET A 154 -8.01 5.35 10.74
CA MET A 154 -8.53 3.98 10.68
C MET A 154 -7.54 2.95 11.23
N ALA A 155 -6.24 3.12 10.94
CA ALA A 155 -5.20 2.26 11.50
C ALA A 155 -5.10 2.41 13.03
N ALA A 156 -5.18 3.63 13.56
CA ALA A 156 -5.17 3.90 15.01
C ALA A 156 -6.37 3.26 15.71
N GLU A 157 -7.54 3.31 15.10
CA GLU A 157 -8.74 2.68 15.66
C GLU A 157 -8.58 1.16 15.78
N VAL A 158 -8.15 0.48 14.71
CA VAL A 158 -8.07 -0.99 14.75
C VAL A 158 -7.01 -1.50 15.74
N ILE A 159 -5.88 -0.83 15.90
CA ILE A 159 -4.83 -1.28 16.84
C ILE A 159 -5.19 -1.08 18.32
N SER A 160 -6.27 -0.38 18.60
CA SER A 160 -6.84 -0.20 19.96
C SER A 160 -7.75 -1.36 20.39
N HIS A 161 -7.96 -2.35 19.52
CA HIS A 161 -8.84 -3.50 19.73
C HIS A 161 -8.11 -4.82 19.43
N VAL A 162 -8.69 -5.94 19.81
CA VAL A 162 -8.21 -7.27 19.45
C VAL A 162 -8.79 -7.67 18.07
N GLY A 163 -7.91 -8.04 17.15
CA GLY A 163 -8.29 -8.50 15.81
C GLY A 163 -8.29 -7.41 14.76
N ALA A 164 -8.55 -7.78 13.52
CA ALA A 164 -8.43 -6.93 12.34
C ALA A 164 -9.65 -6.03 12.06
N ARG A 165 -10.61 -5.99 12.97
CA ARG A 165 -11.83 -5.16 12.86
C ARG A 165 -12.06 -4.42 14.17
N PRO A 166 -12.37 -3.11 14.11
CA PRO A 166 -12.76 -2.33 15.29
C PRO A 166 -14.13 -2.77 15.84
#